data_d3d6b0de93e9d487130f3cdee994ff9e
#
_entry.id   d3d6b0de93e9d487130f3cdee994ff9e
#
_cell.length_a   1.000
_cell.length_b   1.000
_cell.length_c   1.000
_cell.angle_alpha   90.00
_cell.angle_beta   90.00
_cell.angle_gamma   90.00
#
_symmetry.space_group_name_H-M   'P 1'
#
loop_
_entity.id
_entity.type
_entity.pdbx_description
1 polymer ?
#
loop_
_entity_poly.entity_id
_entity_poly.type
_entity_poly.pdbx_seq_one_letter_code
_entity_poly.pdbx_strand_id
1 'polypeptide(L)'
;MQFCIILFKFITMKELSNPFVIGRYVSKEYFCDRREEANLLVHHITNGRHVAIMSERRLGKTGLIEHVFANDLSKEYETFLIDIYTCKNLREMTYLLASEVFKKLSKKQSLLERLLRVVQSIKATIKYNVVTGEPEVGFGIGDISEPEITLDEILHYLDTSDKTCVVAIDEFQRIASFDEDNMEALLRTKIQHMKHALFVFAGSGRHLLESIFNDPGRPFYNSVVFMQLLSIKKQEYTKFCQQLFTDYGKSVSDILISQLYDCFRGITW
;
A
#
# COMPACT_ATOMS: atom_id res chain seq x y z
N MET A 1 8.77 29.38 30.73
CA MET A 1 7.95 28.32 30.12
C MET A 1 8.10 28.22 28.58
N GLN A 2 8.97 29.03 27.95
CA GLN A 2 9.25 29.05 26.52
C GLN A 2 10.47 28.20 26.08
N PHE A 3 11.31 27.80 27.02
CA PHE A 3 12.54 27.01 26.74
C PHE A 3 12.29 25.51 26.58
N CYS A 4 11.14 24.99 27.03
CA CYS A 4 10.82 23.56 26.98
C CYS A 4 10.24 23.10 25.63
N ILE A 5 9.70 24.02 24.82
CA ILE A 5 9.07 23.70 23.52
C ILE A 5 10.11 23.54 22.40
N ILE A 6 11.26 24.17 22.54
CA ILE A 6 12.37 24.12 21.57
C ILE A 6 13.14 22.79 21.70
N LEU A 7 13.21 22.21 22.90
CA LEU A 7 13.92 20.95 23.12
C LEU A 7 13.14 19.71 22.60
N PHE A 8 11.81 19.80 22.45
CA PHE A 8 11.00 18.67 21.95
C PHE A 8 11.02 18.51 20.41
N LYS A 9 11.53 19.51 19.70
CA LYS A 9 11.72 19.44 18.23
C LYS A 9 13.03 18.76 17.81
N PHE A 10 13.89 18.41 18.76
CA PHE A 10 15.21 17.79 18.55
C PHE A 10 15.29 16.28 18.82
N ILE A 11 14.18 15.61 19.12
CA ILE A 11 14.09 14.15 19.09
C ILE A 11 13.57 13.75 17.68
N THR A 12 14.25 14.07 16.69
CA THR A 12 15.18 13.48 15.75
C THR A 12 14.65 12.24 15.06
N MET A 13 14.03 12.43 13.92
CA MET A 13 14.31 11.45 12.85
C MET A 13 15.82 11.59 12.54
N LYS A 14 16.52 10.45 12.57
CA LYS A 14 17.93 10.39 12.18
C LYS A 14 18.00 10.91 10.74
N GLU A 15 18.62 12.07 10.51
CA GLU A 15 18.75 12.64 9.17
C GLU A 15 19.41 11.60 8.28
N LEU A 16 18.80 11.34 7.13
CA LEU A 16 19.35 10.41 6.17
C LEU A 16 20.65 11.01 5.62
N SER A 17 21.69 10.22 5.46
CA SER A 17 22.93 10.67 4.82
C SER A 17 22.73 11.08 3.36
N ASN A 18 21.71 10.54 2.71
CA ASN A 18 21.21 10.92 1.38
C ASN A 18 19.71 11.18 1.46
N PRO A 19 19.24 12.43 1.23
CA PRO A 19 17.82 12.77 1.28
C PRO A 19 17.02 12.23 0.09
N PHE A 20 17.67 11.87 -0.99
CA PHE A 20 17.03 11.27 -2.15
C PHE A 20 16.81 9.78 -1.91
N VAL A 21 15.67 9.47 -1.29
CA VAL A 21 15.31 8.10 -0.94
C VAL A 21 14.86 7.34 -2.18
N ILE A 22 15.40 6.14 -2.35
CA ILE A 22 15.08 5.25 -3.46
C ILE A 22 14.40 3.98 -2.94
N GLY A 23 13.34 3.55 -3.58
CA GLY A 23 12.75 2.21 -3.41
C GLY A 23 11.77 2.04 -2.27
N ARG A 24 11.52 3.03 -1.41
CA ARG A 24 10.50 2.96 -0.35
C ARG A 24 10.05 4.35 0.09
N TYR A 25 8.84 4.43 0.61
CA TYR A 25 8.40 5.60 1.36
C TYR A 25 9.09 5.65 2.74
N VAL A 26 9.53 6.81 3.15
CA VAL A 26 10.15 7.03 4.47
C VAL A 26 9.29 7.95 5.32
N SER A 27 9.02 9.14 4.82
CA SER A 27 8.18 10.12 5.50
C SER A 27 7.73 11.21 4.53
N LYS A 28 6.87 12.09 5.01
CA LYS A 28 6.31 13.20 4.23
C LYS A 28 7.39 14.16 3.71
N GLU A 29 8.45 14.36 4.47
CA GLU A 29 9.55 15.28 4.14
C GLU A 29 10.35 14.82 2.92
N TYR A 30 10.43 13.49 2.72
CA TYR A 30 11.14 12.86 1.60
C TYR A 30 10.22 12.42 0.47
N PHE A 31 8.95 12.83 0.51
CA PHE A 31 7.95 12.50 -0.51
C PHE A 31 7.64 13.71 -1.38
N CYS A 32 8.02 13.63 -2.66
CA CYS A 32 7.87 14.74 -3.59
C CYS A 32 6.43 14.87 -4.07
N ASP A 33 5.80 15.99 -3.77
CA ASP A 33 4.47 16.42 -4.26
C ASP A 33 3.37 15.35 -4.12
N ARG A 34 2.56 15.12 -5.15
CA ARG A 34 1.44 14.17 -5.19
C ARG A 34 0.25 14.54 -4.32
N ARG A 35 0.10 15.82 -3.94
CA ARG A 35 -1.00 16.26 -3.08
C ARG A 35 -2.36 16.09 -3.73
N GLU A 36 -2.45 16.38 -5.03
CA GLU A 36 -3.69 16.24 -5.80
C GLU A 36 -4.11 14.77 -5.87
N GLU A 37 -3.17 13.89 -6.18
CA GLU A 37 -3.42 12.45 -6.29
C GLU A 37 -3.69 11.82 -4.90
N ALA A 38 -2.99 12.26 -3.85
CA ALA A 38 -3.25 11.82 -2.48
C ALA A 38 -4.67 12.21 -2.03
N ASN A 39 -5.06 13.48 -2.22
CA ASN A 39 -6.39 13.96 -1.91
C ASN A 39 -7.47 13.22 -2.71
N LEU A 40 -7.23 12.93 -3.98
CA LEU A 40 -8.16 12.20 -4.83
C LEU A 40 -8.33 10.75 -4.35
N LEU A 41 -7.23 10.07 -3.99
CA LEU A 41 -7.27 8.72 -3.43
C LEU A 41 -8.06 8.69 -2.11
N VAL A 42 -7.77 9.61 -1.21
CA VAL A 42 -8.52 9.77 0.06
C VAL A 42 -10.01 10.02 -0.23
N HIS A 43 -10.33 10.93 -1.15
CA HIS A 43 -11.71 11.23 -1.53
C HIS A 43 -12.46 9.99 -2.02
N HIS A 44 -11.85 9.15 -2.84
CA HIS A 44 -12.50 7.92 -3.31
C HIS A 44 -12.70 6.91 -2.17
N ILE A 45 -11.68 6.70 -1.34
CA ILE A 45 -11.75 5.78 -0.20
C ILE A 45 -12.82 6.23 0.80
N THR A 46 -12.86 7.51 1.17
CA THR A 46 -13.85 8.05 2.11
C THR A 46 -15.30 8.01 1.57
N ASN A 47 -15.45 7.92 0.24
CA ASN A 47 -16.75 7.70 -0.41
C ASN A 47 -17.06 6.21 -0.69
N GLY A 48 -16.34 5.28 -0.07
CA GLY A 48 -16.62 3.85 -0.16
C GLY A 48 -16.32 3.24 -1.54
N ARG A 49 -15.39 3.80 -2.30
CA ARG A 49 -15.10 3.36 -3.68
C ARG A 49 -13.80 2.56 -3.73
N HIS A 50 -13.84 1.44 -4.42
CA HIS A 50 -12.61 0.76 -4.83
C HIS A 50 -11.90 1.58 -5.90
N VAL A 51 -10.56 1.57 -5.89
CA VAL A 51 -9.73 2.40 -6.77
C VAL A 51 -8.73 1.52 -7.52
N ALA A 52 -8.53 1.78 -8.81
CA ALA A 52 -7.41 1.24 -9.57
C ALA A 52 -6.41 2.34 -9.92
N ILE A 53 -5.18 2.25 -9.42
CA ILE A 53 -4.10 3.19 -9.70
C ILE A 53 -3.21 2.63 -10.81
N MET A 54 -3.22 3.31 -11.95
CA MET A 54 -2.43 2.94 -13.11
C MET A 54 -1.31 3.94 -13.34
N SER A 55 -0.10 3.45 -13.60
CA SER A 55 1.00 4.27 -14.05
C SER A 55 2.07 3.46 -14.75
N GLU A 56 2.96 4.12 -15.43
CA GLU A 56 4.22 3.50 -15.83
C GLU A 56 5.04 3.08 -14.59
N ARG A 57 5.99 2.20 -14.81
CA ARG A 57 6.92 1.79 -13.75
C ARG A 57 7.69 2.99 -13.22
N ARG A 58 7.99 2.98 -11.93
CA ARG A 58 8.85 3.98 -11.27
C ARG A 58 8.28 5.41 -11.21
N LEU A 59 6.96 5.54 -11.29
CA LEU A 59 6.28 6.83 -11.06
C LEU A 59 5.73 7.01 -9.63
N GLY A 60 6.11 6.12 -8.69
CA GLY A 60 5.83 6.30 -7.26
C GLY A 60 4.44 5.86 -6.81
N LYS A 61 3.79 4.88 -7.48
CA LYS A 61 2.47 4.32 -7.05
C LYS A 61 2.49 3.84 -5.61
N THR A 62 3.40 2.91 -5.32
CA THR A 62 3.53 2.32 -3.98
C THR A 62 3.80 3.39 -2.94
N GLY A 63 4.71 4.35 -3.24
CA GLY A 63 4.99 5.48 -2.35
C GLY A 63 3.78 6.38 -2.10
N LEU A 64 2.91 6.61 -3.10
CA LEU A 64 1.65 7.34 -2.92
C LEU A 64 0.70 6.60 -1.97
N ILE A 65 0.54 5.29 -2.14
CA ILE A 65 -0.29 4.47 -1.28
C ILE A 65 0.24 4.49 0.16
N GLU A 66 1.53 4.25 0.36
CA GLU A 66 2.18 4.30 1.67
C GLU A 66 2.04 5.67 2.33
N HIS A 67 2.19 6.76 1.54
CA HIS A 67 2.01 8.13 2.03
C HIS A 67 0.60 8.36 2.55
N VAL A 68 -0.42 8.04 1.77
CA VAL A 68 -1.84 8.18 2.14
C VAL A 68 -2.18 7.31 3.35
N PHE A 69 -1.70 6.08 3.39
CA PHE A 69 -1.93 5.17 4.51
C PHE A 69 -1.29 5.66 5.82
N ALA A 70 -0.10 6.22 5.74
CA ALA A 70 0.62 6.69 6.93
C ALA A 70 0.09 8.02 7.47
N ASN A 71 -0.34 8.93 6.61
CA ASN A 71 -0.65 10.32 6.99
C ASN A 71 -2.14 10.64 7.01
N ASP A 72 -2.89 10.17 6.01
CA ASP A 72 -4.24 10.66 5.77
C ASP A 72 -5.32 9.70 6.29
N LEU A 73 -5.07 8.39 6.27
CA LEU A 73 -6.02 7.36 6.67
C LEU A 73 -5.72 6.70 8.03
N SER A 74 -4.54 6.94 8.61
CA SER A 74 -4.03 6.18 9.77
C SER A 74 -4.89 6.23 11.04
N LYS A 75 -5.76 7.22 11.19
CA LYS A 75 -6.59 7.40 12.40
C LYS A 75 -7.93 6.68 12.34
N GLU A 76 -8.58 6.68 11.19
CA GLU A 76 -9.95 6.22 11.01
C GLU A 76 -10.03 4.85 10.33
N TYR A 77 -8.98 4.48 9.61
CA TYR A 77 -8.92 3.26 8.82
C TYR A 77 -7.83 2.31 9.33
N GLU A 78 -8.05 1.01 9.15
CA GLU A 78 -6.97 0.02 9.21
C GLU A 78 -6.51 -0.26 7.76
N THR A 79 -5.23 -0.04 7.47
CA THR A 79 -4.71 -0.10 6.11
C THR A 79 -3.74 -1.25 5.94
N PHE A 80 -3.79 -1.97 4.86
CA PHE A 80 -2.93 -3.13 4.55
C PHE A 80 -2.38 -2.99 3.13
N LEU A 81 -1.09 -3.24 2.94
CA LEU A 81 -0.44 -3.20 1.63
C LEU A 81 0.30 -4.49 1.38
N ILE A 82 -0.03 -5.15 0.29
CA ILE A 82 0.69 -6.33 -0.20
C ILE A 82 1.17 -6.10 -1.63
N ASP A 83 2.34 -6.63 -1.96
CA ASP A 83 2.89 -6.68 -3.31
C ASP A 83 2.88 -8.13 -3.79
N ILE A 84 2.08 -8.41 -4.81
CA ILE A 84 1.92 -9.76 -5.36
C ILE A 84 2.80 -10.03 -6.58
N TYR A 85 3.82 -9.20 -6.82
CA TYR A 85 4.72 -9.33 -7.97
C TYR A 85 5.32 -10.72 -8.12
N THR A 86 5.73 -11.35 -7.02
CA THR A 86 6.35 -12.67 -7.00
C THR A 86 5.36 -13.83 -6.88
N CYS A 87 4.09 -13.55 -6.59
CA CYS A 87 3.08 -14.59 -6.42
C CYS A 87 2.77 -15.31 -7.73
N LYS A 88 2.58 -16.62 -7.64
CA LYS A 88 2.23 -17.50 -8.76
C LYS A 88 0.82 -18.07 -8.66
N ASN A 89 0.24 -18.06 -7.45
CA ASN A 89 -1.02 -18.71 -7.14
C ASN A 89 -1.75 -18.03 -5.97
N LEU A 90 -3.00 -18.43 -5.77
CA LEU A 90 -3.85 -17.93 -4.69
C LEU A 90 -3.25 -18.16 -3.30
N ARG A 91 -2.59 -19.30 -3.08
CA ARG A 91 -1.98 -19.62 -1.77
C ARG A 91 -0.92 -18.60 -1.38
N GLU A 92 -0.04 -18.22 -2.33
CA GLU A 92 1.01 -17.24 -2.08
C GLU A 92 0.43 -15.85 -1.81
N MET A 93 -0.57 -15.44 -2.58
CA MET A 93 -1.28 -14.17 -2.34
C MET A 93 -1.99 -14.16 -0.98
N THR A 94 -2.70 -15.24 -0.64
CA THR A 94 -3.39 -15.36 0.65
C THR A 94 -2.40 -15.34 1.81
N TYR A 95 -1.25 -15.99 1.65
CA TYR A 95 -0.16 -15.95 2.64
C TYR A 95 0.35 -14.52 2.89
N LEU A 96 0.57 -13.73 1.83
CA LEU A 96 1.01 -12.34 1.97
C LEU A 96 -0.04 -11.50 2.69
N LEU A 97 -1.32 -11.62 2.31
CA LEU A 97 -2.41 -10.89 2.95
C LEU A 97 -2.55 -11.27 4.42
N ALA A 98 -2.57 -12.57 4.73
CA ALA A 98 -2.61 -13.06 6.09
C ALA A 98 -1.45 -12.51 6.92
N SER A 99 -0.22 -12.61 6.38
CA SER A 99 1.00 -12.15 7.06
C SER A 99 0.93 -10.67 7.40
N GLU A 100 0.46 -9.82 6.47
CA GLU A 100 0.35 -8.38 6.72
C GLU A 100 -0.75 -8.07 7.73
N VAL A 101 -1.91 -8.75 7.66
CA VAL A 101 -3.01 -8.58 8.61
C VAL A 101 -2.56 -9.00 10.01
N PHE A 102 -1.98 -10.19 10.18
CA PHE A 102 -1.48 -10.66 11.47
C PHE A 102 -0.39 -9.74 12.04
N LYS A 103 0.60 -9.37 11.24
CA LYS A 103 1.69 -8.46 11.64
C LYS A 103 1.17 -7.12 12.16
N LYS A 104 0.16 -6.56 11.52
CA LYS A 104 -0.36 -5.24 11.88
C LYS A 104 -1.25 -5.30 13.12
N LEU A 105 -2.05 -6.34 13.24
CA LEU A 105 -3.03 -6.48 14.31
C LEU A 105 -2.45 -7.16 15.56
N SER A 106 -1.34 -7.90 15.46
CA SER A 106 -0.69 -8.54 16.61
C SER A 106 -0.26 -7.57 17.70
N LYS A 107 -0.02 -6.32 17.36
CA LYS A 107 0.32 -5.25 18.32
C LYS A 107 -0.82 -4.88 19.28
N LYS A 108 -2.05 -5.32 19.00
CA LYS A 108 -3.24 -5.07 19.83
C LYS A 108 -3.85 -6.42 20.20
N GLN A 109 -3.67 -6.87 21.44
CA GLN A 109 -4.09 -8.18 21.90
C GLN A 109 -5.56 -8.51 21.59
N SER A 110 -6.48 -7.58 21.84
CA SER A 110 -7.93 -7.77 21.56
C SER A 110 -8.24 -8.00 20.09
N LEU A 111 -7.52 -7.33 19.17
CA LEU A 111 -7.69 -7.53 17.73
C LEU A 111 -7.08 -8.85 17.28
N LEU A 112 -5.93 -9.23 17.85
CA LEU A 112 -5.30 -10.52 17.58
C LEU A 112 -6.19 -11.68 18.01
N GLU A 113 -6.76 -11.63 19.22
CA GLU A 113 -7.69 -12.66 19.70
C GLU A 113 -8.94 -12.79 18.83
N ARG A 114 -9.48 -11.65 18.34
CA ARG A 114 -10.59 -11.65 17.40
C ARG A 114 -10.21 -12.27 16.05
N LEU A 115 -9.04 -11.91 15.52
CA LEU A 115 -8.52 -12.45 14.26
C LEU A 115 -8.34 -13.96 14.36
N LEU A 116 -7.71 -14.46 15.42
CA LEU A 116 -7.50 -15.90 15.65
C LEU A 116 -8.81 -16.70 15.84
N ARG A 117 -9.89 -16.06 16.31
CA ARG A 117 -11.21 -16.71 16.37
C ARG A 117 -11.87 -16.82 14.99
N VAL A 118 -11.60 -15.90 14.09
CA VAL A 118 -12.18 -15.89 12.73
C VAL A 118 -11.35 -16.74 11.79
N VAL A 119 -10.02 -16.56 11.81
CA VAL A 119 -9.11 -17.27 10.90
C VAL A 119 -8.64 -18.57 11.57
N GLN A 120 -9.34 -19.66 11.27
CA GLN A 120 -9.09 -20.98 11.86
C GLN A 120 -8.37 -21.95 10.92
N SER A 121 -8.39 -21.66 9.63
CA SER A 121 -7.77 -22.49 8.58
C SER A 121 -6.24 -22.42 8.57
N ILE A 122 -5.65 -21.44 9.26
CA ILE A 122 -4.19 -21.31 9.39
C ILE A 122 -3.72 -21.96 10.70
N LYS A 123 -2.75 -22.84 10.61
CA LYS A 123 -2.04 -23.40 11.79
C LYS A 123 -1.01 -22.39 12.31
N ALA A 124 -1.48 -21.31 12.90
CA ALA A 124 -0.62 -20.28 13.43
C ALA A 124 -0.04 -20.65 14.81
N THR A 125 1.23 -20.33 15.03
CA THR A 125 1.90 -20.41 16.33
C THR A 125 2.08 -19.01 16.91
N ILE A 126 1.78 -18.83 18.20
CA ILE A 126 2.02 -17.57 18.89
C ILE A 126 3.31 -17.71 19.69
N LYS A 127 4.25 -16.82 19.45
CA LYS A 127 5.47 -16.64 20.22
C LYS A 127 5.44 -15.25 20.83
N TYR A 128 6.09 -15.07 21.97
CA TYR A 128 6.26 -13.75 22.56
C TYR A 128 7.69 -13.30 22.36
N ASN A 129 7.87 -12.07 21.87
CA ASN A 129 9.18 -11.45 21.76
C ASN A 129 9.78 -11.30 23.17
N VAL A 130 10.95 -11.86 23.41
CA VAL A 130 11.58 -11.88 24.74
C VAL A 130 11.97 -10.48 25.22
N VAL A 131 12.19 -9.54 24.29
CA VAL A 131 12.64 -8.17 24.59
C VAL A 131 11.46 -7.22 24.79
N THR A 132 10.45 -7.29 23.91
CA THR A 132 9.31 -6.37 23.93
C THR A 132 8.09 -6.91 24.64
N GLY A 133 8.01 -8.21 24.87
CA GLY A 133 6.83 -8.90 25.41
C GLY A 133 5.65 -8.95 24.43
N GLU A 134 5.80 -8.45 23.21
CA GLU A 134 4.73 -8.43 22.21
C GLU A 134 4.50 -9.81 21.60
N PRO A 135 3.23 -10.19 21.30
CA PRO A 135 2.95 -11.44 20.62
C PRO A 135 3.40 -11.36 19.16
N GLU A 136 4.12 -12.36 18.73
CA GLU A 136 4.49 -12.58 17.32
C GLU A 136 3.76 -13.84 16.83
N VAL A 137 2.97 -13.67 15.77
CA VAL A 137 2.27 -14.80 15.14
C VAL A 137 3.12 -15.32 13.99
N GLY A 138 3.50 -16.58 14.10
CA GLY A 138 4.28 -17.29 13.09
C GLY A 138 3.45 -18.34 12.38
N PHE A 139 3.46 -18.33 11.06
CA PHE A 139 2.97 -19.38 10.19
C PHE A 139 3.72 -19.33 8.86
N GLY A 140 3.80 -20.45 8.17
CA GLY A 140 4.41 -20.55 6.86
C GLY A 140 3.37 -20.70 5.76
N ILE A 141 3.81 -20.57 4.52
CA ILE A 141 2.94 -20.77 3.35
C ILE A 141 2.34 -22.19 3.31
N GLY A 142 3.04 -23.17 3.86
CA GLY A 142 2.58 -24.56 3.98
C GLY A 142 1.46 -24.76 5.00
N ASP A 143 1.26 -23.84 5.92
CA ASP A 143 0.19 -23.86 6.93
C ASP A 143 -1.17 -23.43 6.36
N ILE A 144 -1.21 -22.91 5.12
CA ILE A 144 -2.42 -22.60 4.38
C ILE A 144 -2.74 -23.79 3.48
N SER A 145 -3.51 -24.76 3.98
CA SER A 145 -3.91 -25.94 3.21
C SER A 145 -5.03 -25.62 2.21
N GLU A 146 -5.97 -24.78 2.60
CA GLU A 146 -7.15 -24.38 1.83
C GLU A 146 -7.19 -22.88 1.58
N PRO A 147 -6.47 -22.39 0.53
CA PRO A 147 -6.27 -20.95 0.30
C PRO A 147 -7.56 -20.14 0.15
N GLU A 148 -8.59 -20.71 -0.48
CA GLU A 148 -9.89 -20.04 -0.66
C GLU A 148 -10.61 -19.83 0.68
N ILE A 149 -10.62 -20.85 1.55
CA ILE A 149 -11.22 -20.76 2.89
C ILE A 149 -10.46 -19.74 3.72
N THR A 150 -9.14 -19.81 3.70
CA THR A 150 -8.30 -18.85 4.43
C THR A 150 -8.53 -17.42 3.96
N LEU A 151 -8.63 -17.22 2.64
CA LEU A 151 -8.94 -15.90 2.09
C LEU A 151 -10.32 -15.41 2.55
N ASP A 152 -11.34 -16.27 2.53
CA ASP A 152 -12.69 -15.91 3.00
C ASP A 152 -12.71 -15.51 4.47
N GLU A 153 -12.02 -16.25 5.31
CA GLU A 153 -11.91 -15.93 6.74
C GLU A 153 -11.23 -14.57 6.97
N ILE A 154 -10.14 -14.28 6.25
CA ILE A 154 -9.45 -13.00 6.34
C ILE A 154 -10.34 -11.87 5.84
N LEU A 155 -10.96 -12.03 4.67
CA LEU A 155 -11.85 -11.03 4.10
C LEU A 155 -13.06 -10.78 4.99
N HIS A 156 -13.65 -11.84 5.57
CA HIS A 156 -14.73 -11.72 6.55
C HIS A 156 -14.28 -10.93 7.80
N TYR A 157 -13.08 -11.20 8.31
CA TYR A 157 -12.53 -10.41 9.41
C TYR A 157 -12.41 -8.94 9.05
N LEU A 158 -11.87 -8.61 7.87
CA LEU A 158 -11.70 -7.24 7.41
C LEU A 158 -13.03 -6.51 7.24
N ASP A 159 -14.04 -7.20 6.70
CA ASP A 159 -15.38 -6.62 6.47
C ASP A 159 -16.23 -6.49 7.75
N THR A 160 -15.89 -7.22 8.81
CA THR A 160 -16.57 -7.15 10.11
C THR A 160 -15.78 -6.39 11.17
N SER A 161 -14.66 -5.78 10.80
CA SER A 161 -13.84 -4.97 11.70
C SER A 161 -14.55 -3.70 12.15
N ASP A 162 -14.20 -3.20 13.36
CA ASP A 162 -14.78 -1.98 13.93
C ASP A 162 -14.40 -0.72 13.13
N LYS A 163 -13.26 -0.76 12.47
CA LYS A 163 -12.79 0.27 11.53
C LYS A 163 -12.90 -0.23 10.11
N THR A 164 -13.21 0.68 9.20
CA THR A 164 -13.12 0.38 7.77
C THR A 164 -11.67 -0.01 7.41
N CYS A 165 -11.53 -1.14 6.75
CA CYS A 165 -10.25 -1.65 6.28
C CYS A 165 -9.98 -1.20 4.84
N VAL A 166 -8.74 -0.83 4.53
CA VAL A 166 -8.31 -0.53 3.16
C VAL A 166 -7.17 -1.45 2.80
N VAL A 167 -7.38 -2.30 1.81
CA VAL A 167 -6.38 -3.26 1.32
C VAL A 167 -5.84 -2.78 -0.01
N ALA A 168 -4.57 -2.42 -0.07
CA ALA A 168 -3.89 -2.15 -1.32
C ALA A 168 -3.16 -3.41 -1.80
N ILE A 169 -3.39 -3.76 -3.07
CA ILE A 169 -2.74 -4.88 -3.74
C ILE A 169 -1.91 -4.29 -4.88
N ASP A 170 -0.60 -4.24 -4.68
CA ASP A 170 0.33 -3.77 -5.72
C ASP A 170 0.65 -4.88 -6.72
N GLU A 171 0.92 -4.49 -7.96
CA GLU A 171 1.14 -5.35 -9.13
C GLU A 171 -0.05 -6.31 -9.40
N PHE A 172 -1.29 -5.82 -9.18
CA PHE A 172 -2.53 -6.60 -9.26
C PHE A 172 -2.73 -7.33 -10.58
N GLN A 173 -2.20 -6.82 -11.71
CA GLN A 173 -2.27 -7.52 -12.98
C GLN A 173 -1.65 -8.93 -12.95
N ARG A 174 -0.86 -9.25 -11.91
CA ARG A 174 -0.26 -10.59 -11.76
C ARG A 174 -1.28 -11.69 -11.58
N ILE A 175 -2.48 -11.40 -11.07
CA ILE A 175 -3.56 -12.41 -10.93
C ILE A 175 -3.93 -13.07 -12.26
N ALA A 176 -3.75 -12.37 -13.39
CA ALA A 176 -4.04 -12.94 -14.72
C ALA A 176 -3.05 -14.05 -15.14
N SER A 177 -1.97 -14.24 -14.37
CA SER A 177 -0.95 -15.27 -14.60
C SER A 177 -0.85 -16.29 -13.46
N PHE A 178 -1.84 -16.32 -12.57
CA PHE A 178 -1.89 -17.34 -11.52
C PHE A 178 -2.25 -18.71 -12.11
N ASP A 179 -1.88 -19.75 -11.38
CA ASP A 179 -2.11 -21.13 -11.81
C ASP A 179 -3.59 -21.55 -11.74
N GLU A 180 -4.38 -20.83 -10.93
CA GLU A 180 -5.81 -21.10 -10.78
C GLU A 180 -6.63 -20.52 -11.93
N ASP A 181 -7.52 -21.33 -12.50
CA ASP A 181 -8.50 -20.88 -13.47
C ASP A 181 -9.51 -19.91 -12.83
N ASN A 182 -9.92 -18.89 -13.59
CA ASN A 182 -10.96 -17.93 -13.16
C ASN A 182 -10.64 -17.12 -11.89
N MET A 183 -9.36 -16.83 -11.62
CA MET A 183 -8.91 -16.07 -10.44
C MET A 183 -9.63 -14.72 -10.28
N GLU A 184 -9.90 -14.03 -11.39
CA GLU A 184 -10.64 -12.78 -11.38
C GLU A 184 -12.08 -12.94 -10.89
N ALA A 185 -12.78 -13.97 -11.37
CA ALA A 185 -14.15 -14.25 -10.96
C ALA A 185 -14.21 -14.62 -9.48
N LEU A 186 -13.26 -15.41 -9.01
CA LEU A 186 -13.13 -15.76 -7.60
C LEU A 186 -12.99 -14.51 -6.73
N LEU A 187 -12.00 -13.66 -7.00
CA LEU A 187 -11.76 -12.44 -6.22
C LEU A 187 -12.94 -11.47 -6.34
N ARG A 188 -13.50 -11.28 -7.52
CA ARG A 188 -14.64 -10.39 -7.72
C ARG A 188 -15.86 -10.82 -6.89
N THR A 189 -16.16 -12.10 -6.87
CA THR A 189 -17.28 -12.64 -6.08
C THR A 189 -17.10 -12.37 -4.60
N LYS A 190 -15.87 -12.50 -4.09
CA LYS A 190 -15.58 -12.26 -2.69
C LYS A 190 -15.62 -10.76 -2.30
N ILE A 191 -15.13 -9.90 -3.18
CA ILE A 191 -14.95 -8.45 -2.90
C ILE A 191 -16.26 -7.64 -3.10
N GLN A 192 -17.08 -7.99 -4.09
CA GLN A 192 -18.21 -7.16 -4.53
C GLN A 192 -19.28 -6.86 -3.47
N HIS A 193 -19.38 -7.67 -2.44
CA HIS A 193 -20.39 -7.54 -1.39
C HIS A 193 -19.85 -6.93 -0.09
N MET A 194 -18.56 -6.61 -0.05
CA MET A 194 -17.92 -6.04 1.13
C MET A 194 -18.36 -4.60 1.35
N LYS A 195 -18.63 -4.25 2.59
CA LYS A 195 -19.13 -2.93 3.01
C LYS A 195 -18.11 -2.14 3.81
N HIS A 196 -17.28 -2.84 4.60
CA HIS A 196 -16.27 -2.26 5.48
C HIS A 196 -14.84 -2.54 5.04
N ALA A 197 -14.65 -3.27 3.93
CA ALA A 197 -13.34 -3.47 3.33
C ALA A 197 -13.30 -2.86 1.91
N LEU A 198 -12.39 -1.93 1.70
CA LEU A 198 -12.16 -1.23 0.44
C LEU A 198 -10.83 -1.67 -0.17
N PHE A 199 -10.76 -1.65 -1.49
CA PHE A 199 -9.58 -2.14 -2.21
C PHE A 199 -8.98 -1.05 -3.08
N VAL A 200 -7.64 -0.98 -3.07
CA VAL A 200 -6.82 -0.18 -3.96
C VAL A 200 -5.97 -1.12 -4.78
N PHE A 201 -6.30 -1.27 -6.05
CA PHE A 201 -5.56 -2.10 -6.99
C PHE A 201 -4.51 -1.26 -7.69
N ALA A 202 -3.25 -1.58 -7.55
CA ALA A 202 -2.17 -0.84 -8.21
C ALA A 202 -1.41 -1.74 -9.18
N GLY A 203 -0.92 -1.17 -10.26
CA GLY A 203 -0.13 -1.94 -11.21
C GLY A 203 0.60 -1.10 -12.24
N SER A 204 1.71 -1.64 -12.74
CA SER A 204 2.54 -1.03 -13.77
C SER A 204 2.23 -1.54 -15.19
N GLY A 205 1.53 -2.64 -15.31
CA GLY A 205 1.08 -3.21 -16.59
C GLY A 205 -0.20 -2.53 -17.07
N ARG A 206 -0.10 -1.29 -17.58
CA ARG A 206 -1.25 -0.45 -17.94
C ARG A 206 -2.31 -1.19 -18.75
N HIS A 207 -1.93 -1.78 -19.89
CA HIS A 207 -2.88 -2.47 -20.78
C HIS A 207 -3.56 -3.66 -20.10
N LEU A 208 -2.81 -4.42 -19.28
CA LEU A 208 -3.35 -5.58 -18.61
C LEU A 208 -4.29 -5.18 -17.47
N LEU A 209 -3.91 -4.17 -16.68
CA LEU A 209 -4.76 -3.65 -15.61
C LEU A 209 -6.02 -2.96 -16.19
N GLU A 210 -5.89 -2.19 -17.26
CA GLU A 210 -7.03 -1.62 -17.99
C GLU A 210 -7.97 -2.72 -18.50
N SER A 211 -7.44 -3.80 -19.05
CA SER A 211 -8.30 -4.89 -19.54
C SER A 211 -9.07 -5.59 -18.42
N ILE A 212 -8.45 -5.77 -17.23
CA ILE A 212 -9.13 -6.39 -16.07
C ILE A 212 -10.39 -5.59 -15.67
N PHE A 213 -10.35 -4.26 -15.72
CA PHE A 213 -11.42 -3.41 -15.18
C PHE A 213 -12.31 -2.75 -16.25
N ASN A 214 -11.85 -2.63 -17.50
CA ASN A 214 -12.57 -1.94 -18.58
C ASN A 214 -13.13 -2.86 -19.65
N ASP A 215 -12.73 -4.13 -19.70
CA ASP A 215 -13.26 -5.08 -20.65
C ASP A 215 -14.62 -5.61 -20.17
N PRO A 216 -15.73 -5.41 -20.95
CA PRO A 216 -17.06 -5.89 -20.58
C PRO A 216 -17.16 -7.41 -20.39
N GLY A 217 -16.25 -8.18 -20.98
CA GLY A 217 -16.19 -9.64 -20.85
C GLY A 217 -15.51 -10.12 -19.58
N ARG A 218 -14.96 -9.23 -18.73
CA ARG A 218 -14.18 -9.62 -17.54
C ARG A 218 -14.94 -9.38 -16.22
N PRO A 219 -14.69 -10.20 -15.20
CA PRO A 219 -15.42 -10.15 -13.92
C PRO A 219 -15.36 -8.81 -13.20
N PHE A 220 -14.24 -8.10 -13.28
CA PHE A 220 -14.04 -6.80 -12.61
C PHE A 220 -14.55 -5.59 -13.41
N TYR A 221 -15.23 -5.80 -14.54
CA TYR A 221 -15.75 -4.70 -15.35
C TYR A 221 -16.54 -3.67 -14.51
N ASN A 222 -16.20 -2.38 -14.67
CA ASN A 222 -16.84 -1.23 -13.98
C ASN A 222 -16.89 -1.35 -12.43
N SER A 223 -15.94 -2.06 -11.82
CA SER A 223 -15.95 -2.26 -10.36
C SER A 223 -15.09 -1.27 -9.56
N VAL A 224 -14.36 -0.40 -10.22
CA VAL A 224 -13.41 0.54 -9.60
C VAL A 224 -13.48 1.93 -10.21
N VAL A 225 -12.97 2.92 -9.49
CA VAL A 225 -12.64 4.23 -10.06
C VAL A 225 -11.17 4.22 -10.48
N PHE A 226 -10.91 4.70 -11.70
CA PHE A 226 -9.55 4.78 -12.21
C PHE A 226 -8.85 6.05 -11.78
N MET A 227 -7.62 5.91 -11.32
CA MET A 227 -6.68 6.99 -11.10
C MET A 227 -5.43 6.75 -11.97
N GLN A 228 -5.12 7.70 -12.82
CA GLN A 228 -3.88 7.67 -13.60
C GLN A 228 -2.81 8.49 -12.89
N LEU A 229 -1.68 7.87 -12.59
CA LEU A 229 -0.53 8.55 -12.02
C LEU A 229 0.46 8.90 -13.14
N LEU A 230 0.63 10.19 -13.38
CA LEU A 230 1.58 10.73 -14.36
C LEU A 230 2.91 11.10 -13.70
N SER A 231 3.90 11.51 -14.48
CA SER A 231 5.14 12.08 -13.96
C SER A 231 4.86 13.31 -13.10
N ILE A 232 5.64 13.50 -12.04
CA ILE A 232 5.57 14.71 -11.21
C ILE A 232 5.85 15.93 -12.10
N LYS A 233 5.13 17.03 -11.90
CA LYS A 233 5.37 18.26 -12.65
C LYS A 233 6.81 18.75 -12.46
N LYS A 234 7.51 19.04 -13.55
CA LYS A 234 8.93 19.42 -13.53
C LYS A 234 9.25 20.54 -12.55
N GLN A 235 8.39 21.55 -12.46
CA GLN A 235 8.55 22.68 -11.54
C GLN A 235 8.50 22.23 -10.08
N GLU A 236 7.57 21.35 -9.72
CA GLU A 236 7.44 20.84 -8.35
C GLU A 236 8.61 19.94 -7.98
N TYR A 237 9.04 19.10 -8.93
CA TYR A 237 10.25 18.28 -8.74
C TYR A 237 11.50 19.13 -8.51
N THR A 238 11.67 20.21 -9.30
CA THR A 238 12.80 21.14 -9.18
C THR A 238 12.81 21.80 -7.80
N LYS A 239 11.68 22.35 -7.34
CA LYS A 239 11.54 22.94 -6.01
C LYS A 239 11.87 21.96 -4.90
N PHE A 240 11.35 20.74 -4.99
CA PHE A 240 11.61 19.69 -4.03
C PHE A 240 13.10 19.36 -3.94
N CYS A 241 13.76 19.16 -5.06
CA CYS A 241 15.20 18.90 -5.09
C CYS A 241 16.01 20.05 -4.48
N GLN A 242 15.69 21.31 -4.84
CA GLN A 242 16.36 22.48 -4.26
C GLN A 242 16.21 22.56 -2.77
N GLN A 243 14.99 22.32 -2.26
CA GLN A 243 14.73 22.31 -0.82
C GLN A 243 15.60 21.26 -0.13
N LEU A 244 15.62 20.02 -0.63
CA LEU A 244 16.46 18.97 -0.05
C LEU A 244 17.95 19.31 -0.07
N PHE A 245 18.47 19.88 -1.16
CA PHE A 245 19.87 20.33 -1.20
C PHE A 245 20.13 21.41 -0.15
N THR A 246 19.23 22.39 -0.02
CA THR A 246 19.35 23.49 0.95
C THR A 246 19.31 22.97 2.40
N ASP A 247 18.39 22.06 2.71
CA ASP A 247 18.24 21.45 4.04
C ASP A 247 19.51 20.69 4.47
N TYR A 248 20.26 20.19 3.48
CA TYR A 248 21.55 19.51 3.69
C TYR A 248 22.77 20.43 3.49
N GLY A 249 22.57 21.75 3.54
CA GLY A 249 23.67 22.73 3.44
C GLY A 249 24.36 22.78 2.08
N LYS A 250 23.68 22.35 1.02
CA LYS A 250 24.19 22.33 -0.35
C LYS A 250 23.33 23.19 -1.27
N SER A 251 23.83 23.44 -2.47
CA SER A 251 23.07 24.12 -3.53
C SER A 251 23.18 23.38 -4.86
N VAL A 252 22.15 23.51 -5.66
CA VAL A 252 22.11 22.94 -7.00
C VAL A 252 21.39 23.91 -7.94
N SER A 253 21.79 24.04 -9.18
CA SER A 253 21.13 24.91 -10.15
C SER A 253 19.86 24.28 -10.70
N ASP A 254 18.84 25.10 -10.94
CA ASP A 254 17.58 24.71 -11.59
C ASP A 254 17.83 24.10 -12.97
N ILE A 255 18.81 24.64 -13.69
CA ILE A 255 19.18 24.15 -15.02
C ILE A 255 19.62 22.69 -14.94
N LEU A 256 20.46 22.34 -13.99
CA LEU A 256 20.95 20.97 -13.83
C LEU A 256 19.82 20.02 -13.46
N ILE A 257 18.97 20.38 -12.50
CA ILE A 257 17.82 19.54 -12.12
C ILE A 257 16.88 19.36 -13.32
N SER A 258 16.61 20.47 -14.04
CA SER A 258 15.76 20.46 -15.22
C SER A 258 16.30 19.55 -16.34
N GLN A 259 17.59 19.59 -16.59
CA GLN A 259 18.24 18.73 -17.58
C GLN A 259 18.19 17.25 -17.17
N LEU A 260 18.43 16.94 -15.90
CA LEU A 260 18.31 15.58 -15.36
C LEU A 260 16.87 15.09 -15.49
N TYR A 261 15.88 15.90 -15.10
CA TYR A 261 14.47 15.56 -15.23
C TYR A 261 14.10 15.19 -16.69
N ASP A 262 14.53 15.99 -17.65
CA ASP A 262 14.29 15.72 -19.08
C ASP A 262 15.00 14.48 -19.57
N CYS A 263 16.26 14.29 -19.15
CA CYS A 263 17.05 13.11 -19.49
C CYS A 263 16.35 11.81 -19.06
N PHE A 264 15.77 11.80 -17.86
CA PHE A 264 15.02 10.67 -17.32
C PHE A 264 13.52 10.70 -17.64
N ARG A 265 13.05 11.61 -18.51
CA ARG A 265 11.63 11.73 -18.94
C ARG A 265 10.65 11.85 -17.79
N GLY A 266 11.02 12.53 -16.72
CA GLY A 266 10.19 12.68 -15.53
C GLY A 266 10.04 11.43 -14.67
N ILE A 267 10.82 10.38 -14.92
CA ILE A 267 10.96 9.25 -14.01
C ILE A 267 11.83 9.70 -12.85
N THR A 268 11.21 9.89 -11.71
CA THR A 268 11.83 10.52 -10.53
C THR A 268 12.36 9.52 -9.50
N TRP A 269 12.60 8.30 -9.93
CA TRP A 269 13.02 7.19 -9.07
C TRP A 269 14.43 6.74 -9.37
#